data_827be2a0f1a359ef646ae941a780ed9c
#
_entry.id   827be2a0f1a359ef646ae941a780ed9c
#
_cell.length_a   1.000
_cell.length_b   1.000
_cell.length_c   1.000
_cell.angle_alpha   90.00
_cell.angle_beta   90.00
_cell.angle_gamma   90.00
#
_symmetry.space_group_name_H-M   'P 1'
#
loop_
_entity.id
_entity.type
_entity.pdbx_description
1 polymer ?
#
loop_
_entity_poly.entity_id
_entity_poly.type
_entity_poly.pdbx_seq_one_letter_code
_entity_poly.pdbx_strand_id
1 'polypeptide(L)'
;LFQGLLTATITGVTLVLTLNQLVLSQELGAVGDQRDRMEDAMAFRDQVATEIGTPVSPARPAQFLRALVDVAGERAADLRAAVPETADPELREEITDLTDSLTRNADRVSAGLDGARFGSFGVVSAALNFNYSWKIFAARQISERYDDSLDATATDALDELIAVLKLFGPAREHFKTLYFQWDLITLSRQI
;
A
#
# COMPACT_ATOMS: atom_id res chain seq x y z
N LEU A 1 -41.89 22.11 -18.11
CA LEU A 1 -41.59 20.83 -17.44
C LEU A 1 -40.86 19.86 -18.38
N PHE A 2 -41.40 19.59 -19.58
CA PHE A 2 -40.80 18.66 -20.56
C PHE A 2 -39.41 19.08 -21.00
N GLN A 3 -39.20 20.37 -21.27
CA GLN A 3 -37.91 20.93 -21.72
C GLN A 3 -36.82 20.82 -20.62
N GLY A 4 -37.20 21.03 -19.35
CA GLY A 4 -36.28 20.84 -18.22
C GLY A 4 -35.86 19.38 -18.04
N LEU A 5 -36.79 18.43 -18.21
CA LEU A 5 -36.50 17.00 -18.13
C LEU A 5 -35.57 16.56 -19.29
N LEU A 6 -35.83 17.03 -20.50
CA LEU A 6 -34.97 16.74 -21.67
C LEU A 6 -33.54 17.26 -21.49
N THR A 7 -33.41 18.50 -21.01
CA THR A 7 -32.07 19.10 -20.74
C THR A 7 -31.34 18.33 -19.63
N ALA A 8 -32.00 17.97 -18.54
CA ALA A 8 -31.40 17.19 -17.47
C ALA A 8 -30.94 15.82 -17.94
N THR A 9 -31.76 15.13 -18.78
CA THR A 9 -31.40 13.83 -19.35
C THR A 9 -30.18 13.93 -20.26
N ILE A 10 -30.17 14.92 -21.18
CA ILE A 10 -29.05 15.14 -22.11
C ILE A 10 -27.76 15.45 -21.32
N THR A 11 -27.85 16.32 -20.31
CA THR A 11 -26.70 16.67 -19.48
C THR A 11 -26.19 15.46 -18.71
N GLY A 12 -27.08 14.66 -18.12
CA GLY A 12 -26.71 13.44 -17.42
C GLY A 12 -26.02 12.40 -18.32
N VAL A 13 -26.60 12.13 -19.48
CA VAL A 13 -26.02 11.20 -20.47
C VAL A 13 -24.67 11.71 -20.97
N THR A 14 -24.54 13.02 -21.28
CA THR A 14 -23.26 13.60 -21.72
C THR A 14 -22.20 13.48 -20.66
N LEU A 15 -22.53 13.70 -19.40
CA LEU A 15 -21.60 13.59 -18.28
C LEU A 15 -21.10 12.16 -18.10
N VAL A 16 -22.00 11.17 -18.18
CA VAL A 16 -21.63 9.74 -18.11
C VAL A 16 -20.77 9.34 -19.29
N LEU A 17 -21.13 9.76 -20.51
CA LEU A 17 -20.31 9.48 -21.71
C LEU A 17 -18.92 10.11 -21.64
N THR A 18 -18.82 11.35 -21.15
CA THR A 18 -17.52 12.04 -21.01
C THR A 18 -16.64 11.35 -19.96
N LEU A 19 -17.21 10.94 -18.84
CA LEU A 19 -16.49 10.17 -17.81
C LEU A 19 -16.03 8.81 -18.35
N ASN A 20 -16.89 8.10 -19.08
CA ASN A 20 -16.53 6.82 -19.70
C ASN A 20 -15.42 7.00 -20.74
N GLN A 21 -15.48 8.04 -21.59
CA GLN A 21 -14.43 8.34 -22.56
C GLN A 21 -13.12 8.71 -21.90
N LEU A 22 -13.14 9.46 -20.79
CA LEU A 22 -11.94 9.79 -20.02
C LEU A 22 -11.28 8.54 -19.44
N VAL A 23 -12.06 7.66 -18.83
CA VAL A 23 -11.57 6.39 -18.29
C VAL A 23 -11.02 5.49 -19.38
N LEU A 24 -11.76 5.34 -20.49
CA LEU A 24 -11.31 4.55 -21.65
C LEU A 24 -10.02 5.12 -22.28
N SER A 25 -9.90 6.44 -22.41
CA SER A 25 -8.71 7.07 -22.99
C SER A 25 -7.46 6.89 -22.11
N GLN A 26 -7.63 6.78 -20.80
CA GLN A 26 -6.53 6.48 -19.87
C GLN A 26 -6.12 5.00 -19.89
N GLU A 27 -7.06 4.10 -20.21
CA GLU A 27 -6.81 2.65 -20.25
C GLU A 27 -6.33 2.16 -21.64
N LEU A 28 -6.76 2.83 -22.74
CA LEU A 28 -6.40 2.49 -24.12
C LEU A 28 -5.06 3.13 -24.53
N GLY A 29 -4.01 2.94 -23.72
CA GLY A 29 -2.64 3.24 -24.15
C GLY A 29 -2.22 2.36 -25.34
N ALA A 30 -1.18 2.78 -26.07
CA ALA A 30 -0.58 1.95 -27.12
C ALA A 30 -0.18 0.58 -26.54
N VAL A 31 -0.17 -0.47 -27.37
CA VAL A 31 0.19 -1.84 -26.93
C VAL A 31 1.57 -1.88 -26.26
N GLY A 32 2.50 -0.99 -26.67
CA GLY A 32 3.79 -0.80 -26.01
C GLY A 32 3.66 -0.35 -24.57
N ASP A 33 2.86 0.69 -24.31
CA ASP A 33 2.63 1.21 -22.97
C ASP A 33 1.97 0.17 -22.04
N GLN A 34 1.10 -0.67 -22.60
CA GLN A 34 0.47 -1.76 -21.82
C GLN A 34 1.47 -2.84 -21.47
N ARG A 35 2.38 -3.17 -22.39
CA ARG A 35 3.47 -4.11 -22.15
C ARG A 35 4.39 -3.59 -21.05
N ASP A 36 4.85 -2.35 -21.16
CA ASP A 36 5.76 -1.74 -20.20
C ASP A 36 5.13 -1.71 -18.79
N ARG A 37 3.85 -1.32 -18.68
CA ARG A 37 3.10 -1.37 -17.40
C ARG A 37 3.02 -2.79 -16.83
N MET A 38 2.90 -3.80 -17.68
CA MET A 38 2.84 -5.19 -17.25
C MET A 38 4.21 -5.68 -16.77
N GLU A 39 5.28 -5.33 -17.48
CA GLU A 39 6.66 -5.63 -17.08
C GLU A 39 7.00 -4.96 -15.74
N ASP A 40 6.65 -3.68 -15.56
CA ASP A 40 6.81 -2.95 -14.29
C ASP A 40 6.01 -3.58 -13.14
N ALA A 41 4.77 -3.98 -13.41
CA ALA A 41 3.93 -4.65 -12.42
C ALA A 41 4.50 -6.01 -12.01
N MET A 42 5.07 -6.76 -12.95
CA MET A 42 5.73 -8.05 -12.66
C MET A 42 7.02 -7.84 -11.87
N ALA A 43 7.87 -6.89 -12.28
CA ALA A 43 9.08 -6.53 -11.55
C ALA A 43 8.78 -6.11 -10.10
N PHE A 44 7.72 -5.32 -9.90
CA PHE A 44 7.27 -4.95 -8.56
C PHE A 44 6.81 -6.17 -7.74
N ARG A 45 6.09 -7.11 -8.36
CA ARG A 45 5.67 -8.35 -7.69
C ARG A 45 6.84 -9.24 -7.30
N ASP A 46 7.87 -9.31 -8.14
CA ASP A 46 9.09 -10.07 -7.86
C ASP A 46 9.90 -9.43 -6.73
N GLN A 47 9.97 -8.09 -6.70
CA GLN A 47 10.56 -7.36 -5.58
C GLN A 47 9.83 -7.65 -4.26
N VAL A 48 8.50 -7.62 -4.27
CA VAL A 48 7.70 -7.96 -3.08
C VAL A 48 7.93 -9.42 -2.68
N ALA A 49 7.98 -10.37 -3.64
CA ALA A 49 8.23 -11.77 -3.35
C ALA A 49 9.59 -11.96 -2.63
N THR A 50 10.61 -11.23 -3.05
CA THR A 50 11.93 -11.23 -2.41
C THR A 50 11.85 -10.74 -0.97
N GLU A 51 11.18 -9.63 -0.73
CA GLU A 51 11.06 -9.03 0.62
C GLU A 51 10.25 -9.89 1.60
N ILE A 52 9.18 -10.55 1.11
CA ILE A 52 8.38 -11.46 1.94
C ILE A 52 8.97 -12.88 2.03
N GLY A 53 10.15 -13.12 1.42
CA GLY A 53 10.84 -14.39 1.50
C GLY A 53 10.12 -15.55 0.82
N THR A 54 9.31 -15.29 -0.24
CA THR A 54 8.57 -16.33 -0.97
C THR A 54 8.99 -16.40 -2.43
N PRO A 55 8.92 -17.57 -3.06
CA PRO A 55 9.24 -17.70 -4.50
C PRO A 55 8.32 -16.87 -5.41
N VAL A 56 7.08 -16.63 -4.99
CA VAL A 56 6.06 -15.90 -5.77
C VAL A 56 5.19 -15.10 -4.81
N SER A 57 4.96 -13.83 -5.12
CA SER A 57 4.05 -12.99 -4.33
C SER A 57 2.59 -13.45 -4.44
N PRO A 58 1.77 -13.27 -3.38
CA PRO A 58 0.37 -13.67 -3.40
C PRO A 58 -0.43 -13.03 -4.54
N ALA A 59 -1.26 -13.82 -5.24
CA ALA A 59 -2.04 -13.34 -6.37
C ALA A 59 -3.23 -12.45 -5.95
N ARG A 60 -3.82 -12.71 -4.78
CA ARG A 60 -5.00 -11.99 -4.31
C ARG A 60 -4.60 -10.69 -3.62
N PRO A 61 -5.25 -9.54 -3.94
CA PRO A 61 -4.92 -8.24 -3.38
C PRO A 61 -4.87 -8.19 -1.84
N ALA A 62 -5.84 -8.78 -1.17
CA ALA A 62 -5.87 -8.82 0.29
C ALA A 62 -4.69 -9.60 0.87
N GLN A 63 -4.35 -10.74 0.28
CA GLN A 63 -3.22 -11.56 0.70
C GLN A 63 -1.88 -10.89 0.41
N PHE A 64 -1.77 -10.19 -0.72
CA PHE A 64 -0.58 -9.43 -1.11
C PHE A 64 -0.29 -8.28 -0.12
N LEU A 65 -1.32 -7.47 0.17
CA LEU A 65 -1.19 -6.38 1.13
C LEU A 65 -0.94 -6.89 2.54
N ARG A 66 -1.59 -7.99 2.92
CA ARG A 66 -1.38 -8.63 4.22
C ARG A 66 0.05 -9.10 4.38
N ALA A 67 0.62 -9.79 3.37
CA ALA A 67 2.01 -10.26 3.43
C ALA A 67 3.00 -9.10 3.65
N LEU A 68 2.81 -7.95 2.98
CA LEU A 68 3.64 -6.76 3.21
C LEU A 68 3.48 -6.19 4.62
N VAL A 69 2.25 -6.19 5.16
CA VAL A 69 1.98 -5.68 6.51
C VAL A 69 2.57 -6.62 7.57
N ASP A 70 2.45 -7.93 7.37
CA ASP A 70 2.99 -8.95 8.28
C ASP A 70 4.52 -8.86 8.33
N VAL A 71 5.20 -8.78 7.17
CA VAL A 71 6.66 -8.60 7.11
C VAL A 71 7.10 -7.25 7.71
N ALA A 72 6.33 -6.17 7.51
CA ALA A 72 6.64 -4.91 8.20
C ALA A 72 6.59 -5.05 9.73
N GLY A 73 5.66 -5.86 10.25
CA GLY A 73 5.60 -6.21 11.67
C GLY A 73 6.81 -7.03 12.14
N GLU A 74 7.24 -8.01 11.34
CA GLU A 74 8.45 -8.81 11.60
C GLU A 74 9.70 -7.93 11.61
N ARG A 75 9.90 -7.07 10.60
CA ARG A 75 11.03 -6.12 10.57
C ARG A 75 11.03 -5.13 11.74
N ALA A 76 9.87 -4.74 12.23
CA ALA A 76 9.78 -3.94 13.45
C ALA A 76 10.27 -4.70 14.69
N ALA A 77 9.96 -5.99 14.80
CA ALA A 77 10.45 -6.83 15.87
C ALA A 77 11.98 -7.05 15.77
N ASP A 78 12.50 -7.27 14.55
CA ASP A 78 13.92 -7.41 14.28
C ASP A 78 14.68 -6.13 14.67
N LEU A 79 14.17 -4.96 14.28
CA LEU A 79 14.74 -3.67 14.67
C LEU A 79 14.79 -3.51 16.20
N ARG A 80 13.70 -3.86 16.88
CA ARG A 80 13.66 -3.79 18.34
C ARG A 80 14.70 -4.71 19.00
N ALA A 81 14.90 -5.90 18.45
CA ALA A 81 15.88 -6.87 18.94
C ALA A 81 17.33 -6.46 18.61
N ALA A 82 17.54 -5.72 17.51
CA ALA A 82 18.85 -5.24 17.10
C ALA A 82 19.42 -4.13 18.01
N VAL A 83 18.55 -3.39 18.75
CA VAL A 83 19.01 -2.31 19.62
C VAL A 83 19.35 -2.86 20.99
N PRO A 84 20.62 -2.79 21.43
CA PRO A 84 21.06 -3.35 22.70
C PRO A 84 20.52 -2.56 23.91
N GLU A 85 20.37 -3.24 25.04
CA GLU A 85 19.91 -2.61 26.30
C GLU A 85 20.87 -1.49 26.79
N THR A 86 22.11 -1.52 26.33
CA THR A 86 23.16 -0.53 26.66
C THR A 86 23.14 0.71 25.77
N ALA A 87 22.27 0.72 24.73
CA ALA A 87 22.11 1.88 23.85
C ALA A 87 21.52 3.08 24.61
N ASP A 88 21.63 4.25 23.98
CA ASP A 88 21.07 5.51 24.49
C ASP A 88 19.59 5.32 24.89
N PRO A 89 19.17 5.71 26.11
CA PRO A 89 17.81 5.55 26.58
C PRO A 89 16.76 6.25 25.68
N GLU A 90 17.07 7.42 25.11
CA GLU A 90 16.17 8.17 24.23
C GLU A 90 15.99 7.43 22.90
N LEU A 91 17.09 6.90 22.31
CA LEU A 91 17.05 6.05 21.14
C LEU A 91 16.17 4.82 21.35
N ARG A 92 16.34 4.15 22.49
CA ARG A 92 15.55 2.95 22.84
C ARG A 92 14.05 3.28 22.99
N GLU A 93 13.72 4.42 23.56
CA GLU A 93 12.35 4.90 23.71
C GLU A 93 11.74 5.18 22.34
N GLU A 94 12.43 5.95 21.47
CA GLU A 94 11.93 6.26 20.12
C GLU A 94 11.73 4.99 19.26
N ILE A 95 12.68 4.04 19.31
CA ILE A 95 12.52 2.75 18.60
C ILE A 95 11.39 1.92 19.19
N THR A 96 11.22 1.90 20.49
CA THR A 96 10.11 1.20 21.13
C THR A 96 8.77 1.79 20.68
N ASP A 97 8.64 3.08 20.69
CA ASP A 97 7.42 3.78 20.28
C ASP A 97 7.08 3.54 18.80
N LEU A 98 8.09 3.61 17.92
CA LEU A 98 7.94 3.33 16.50
C LEU A 98 7.47 1.88 16.29
N THR A 99 8.18 0.91 16.87
CA THR A 99 7.92 -0.53 16.67
C THR A 99 6.58 -0.95 17.28
N ASP A 100 6.24 -0.48 18.46
CA ASP A 100 4.94 -0.71 19.10
C ASP A 100 3.78 -0.12 18.31
N SER A 101 3.95 1.11 17.80
CA SER A 101 2.96 1.75 16.93
C SER A 101 2.78 0.98 15.63
N LEU A 102 3.87 0.48 15.05
CA LEU A 102 3.85 -0.28 13.80
C LEU A 102 3.18 -1.63 14.00
N THR A 103 3.58 -2.40 15.00
CA THR A 103 3.03 -3.73 15.30
C THR A 103 1.53 -3.65 15.56
N ARG A 104 1.08 -2.75 16.44
CA ARG A 104 -0.37 -2.57 16.70
C ARG A 104 -1.15 -2.18 15.45
N ASN A 105 -0.55 -1.40 14.55
CA ASN A 105 -1.21 -1.02 13.31
C ASN A 105 -1.20 -2.17 12.29
N ALA A 106 -0.10 -2.92 12.20
CA ALA A 106 0.02 -4.11 11.36
C ALA A 106 -1.03 -5.17 11.73
N ASP A 107 -1.14 -5.51 13.01
CA ASP A 107 -2.14 -6.47 13.52
C ASP A 107 -3.57 -6.08 13.14
N ARG A 108 -3.91 -4.79 13.33
CA ARG A 108 -5.25 -4.28 13.01
C ARG A 108 -5.54 -4.36 11.51
N VAL A 109 -4.58 -4.00 10.67
CA VAL A 109 -4.74 -3.99 9.21
C VAL A 109 -4.74 -5.41 8.69
N SER A 110 -3.87 -6.29 9.17
CA SER A 110 -3.83 -7.71 8.82
C SER A 110 -5.16 -8.40 9.15
N ALA A 111 -5.72 -8.15 10.34
CA ALA A 111 -7.04 -8.64 10.71
C ALA A 111 -8.16 -8.11 9.80
N GLY A 112 -8.08 -6.85 9.37
CA GLY A 112 -9.04 -6.26 8.43
C GLY A 112 -8.93 -6.81 7.00
N LEU A 113 -7.76 -7.32 6.61
CA LEU A 113 -7.51 -7.96 5.33
C LEU A 113 -7.85 -9.46 5.33
N ASP A 114 -7.97 -10.07 6.51
CA ASP A 114 -8.29 -11.49 6.63
C ASP A 114 -9.70 -11.79 6.08
N GLY A 115 -9.77 -12.72 5.14
CA GLY A 115 -11.02 -13.08 4.47
C GLY A 115 -11.63 -11.99 3.57
N ALA A 116 -11.01 -10.81 3.44
CA ALA A 116 -11.50 -9.74 2.59
C ALA A 116 -11.44 -10.14 1.11
N ARG A 117 -12.54 -9.91 0.37
CA ARG A 117 -12.65 -10.27 -1.04
C ARG A 117 -12.33 -9.06 -1.92
N PHE A 118 -11.64 -9.32 -3.04
CA PHE A 118 -11.47 -8.31 -4.08
C PHE A 118 -12.83 -7.79 -4.57
N GLY A 119 -12.92 -6.49 -4.80
CA GLY A 119 -14.18 -5.81 -5.14
C GLY A 119 -15.00 -5.38 -3.92
N SER A 120 -14.59 -5.71 -2.70
CA SER A 120 -15.17 -5.12 -1.50
C SER A 120 -14.35 -3.91 -1.05
N PHE A 121 -15.02 -2.87 -0.57
CA PHE A 121 -14.37 -1.68 0.00
C PHE A 121 -13.48 -2.04 1.22
N GLY A 122 -13.71 -3.19 1.86
CA GLY A 122 -12.96 -3.66 3.00
C GLY A 122 -11.45 -3.73 2.78
N VAL A 123 -11.01 -4.21 1.61
CA VAL A 123 -9.57 -4.28 1.25
C VAL A 123 -8.96 -2.88 1.18
N VAL A 124 -9.64 -1.95 0.50
CA VAL A 124 -9.15 -0.57 0.35
C VAL A 124 -9.17 0.15 1.69
N SER A 125 -10.24 0.00 2.47
CA SER A 125 -10.35 0.60 3.80
C SER A 125 -9.27 0.10 4.75
N ALA A 126 -8.99 -1.20 4.78
CA ALA A 126 -7.91 -1.76 5.59
C ALA A 126 -6.54 -1.20 5.16
N ALA A 127 -6.26 -1.17 3.85
CA ALA A 127 -5.01 -0.63 3.31
C ALA A 127 -4.81 0.86 3.61
N LEU A 128 -5.89 1.66 3.59
CA LEU A 128 -5.83 3.08 3.92
C LEU A 128 -5.51 3.33 5.42
N ASN A 129 -5.82 2.38 6.29
CA ASN A 129 -5.53 2.47 7.72
C ASN A 129 -4.08 2.13 8.08
N PHE A 130 -3.26 1.65 7.13
CA PHE A 130 -1.84 1.44 7.37
C PHE A 130 -1.04 2.72 7.12
N ASN A 131 -0.68 3.42 8.21
CA ASN A 131 0.02 4.70 8.14
C ASN A 131 1.52 4.55 7.88
N TYR A 132 1.88 3.94 6.74
CA TYR A 132 3.27 3.64 6.36
C TYR A 132 4.13 4.90 6.17
N SER A 133 3.57 5.99 5.62
CA SER A 133 4.32 7.21 5.32
C SER A 133 4.88 7.87 6.58
N TRP A 134 4.07 7.93 7.64
CA TRP A 134 4.52 8.45 8.92
C TRP A 134 5.61 7.56 9.53
N LYS A 135 5.47 6.25 9.39
CA LYS A 135 6.46 5.28 9.89
C LYS A 135 7.79 5.38 9.17
N ILE A 136 7.78 5.57 7.84
CA ILE A 136 8.99 5.86 7.07
C ILE A 136 9.64 7.15 7.55
N PHE A 137 8.84 8.20 7.78
CA PHE A 137 9.35 9.47 8.29
C PHE A 137 10.00 9.30 9.66
N ALA A 138 9.32 8.64 10.61
CA ALA A 138 9.86 8.41 11.95
C ALA A 138 11.13 7.56 11.93
N ALA A 139 11.15 6.47 11.14
CA ALA A 139 12.32 5.62 10.97
C ALA A 139 13.53 6.40 10.44
N ARG A 140 13.33 7.21 9.39
CA ARG A 140 14.40 8.07 8.85
C ARG A 140 14.85 9.12 9.84
N GLN A 141 13.95 9.70 10.62
CA GLN A 141 14.30 10.69 11.64
C GLN A 141 15.19 10.06 12.74
N ILE A 142 14.91 8.82 13.12
CA ILE A 142 15.74 8.04 14.05
C ILE A 142 17.12 7.80 13.43
N SER A 143 17.19 7.33 12.17
CA SER A 143 18.44 7.08 11.46
C SER A 143 19.33 8.33 11.43
N GLU A 144 18.78 9.48 11.06
CA GLU A 144 19.53 10.73 10.98
C GLU A 144 19.96 11.28 12.35
N ARG A 145 19.08 11.16 13.36
CA ARG A 145 19.36 11.72 14.70
C ARG A 145 20.41 10.92 15.45
N TYR A 146 20.44 9.62 15.28
CA TYR A 146 21.25 8.69 16.03
C TYR A 146 22.29 7.95 15.19
N ASP A 147 22.71 8.53 14.05
CA ASP A 147 23.68 7.95 13.11
C ASP A 147 24.96 7.46 13.81
N ASP A 148 25.52 8.28 14.72
CA ASP A 148 26.71 7.93 15.51
C ASP A 148 26.47 6.91 16.63
N SER A 149 25.20 6.63 16.98
CA SER A 149 24.81 5.78 18.12
C SER A 149 24.26 4.43 17.70
N LEU A 150 23.83 4.31 16.44
CA LEU A 150 23.38 3.06 15.84
C LEU A 150 24.56 2.21 15.43
N ASP A 151 24.58 0.95 15.83
CA ASP A 151 25.52 -0.01 15.28
C ASP A 151 25.06 -0.50 13.89
N ALA A 152 25.92 -1.23 13.19
CA ALA A 152 25.62 -1.74 11.84
C ALA A 152 24.36 -2.63 11.83
N THR A 153 24.12 -3.42 12.88
CA THR A 153 22.96 -4.32 12.96
C THR A 153 21.64 -3.54 13.08
N ALA A 154 21.63 -2.50 13.92
CA ALA A 154 20.46 -1.66 14.09
C ALA A 154 20.20 -0.79 12.84
N THR A 155 21.27 -0.30 12.20
CA THR A 155 21.17 0.44 10.93
C THR A 155 20.59 -0.42 9.82
N ASP A 156 21.12 -1.64 9.64
CA ASP A 156 20.61 -2.59 8.63
C ASP A 156 19.13 -2.94 8.89
N ALA A 157 18.75 -3.22 10.14
CA ALA A 157 17.37 -3.52 10.51
C ALA A 157 16.42 -2.34 10.25
N LEU A 158 16.88 -1.10 10.45
CA LEU A 158 16.12 0.11 10.17
C LEU A 158 15.93 0.30 8.66
N ASP A 159 16.97 0.06 7.87
CA ASP A 159 16.91 0.15 6.41
C ASP A 159 16.00 -0.93 5.81
N GLU A 160 16.06 -2.16 6.30
CA GLU A 160 15.16 -3.25 5.90
C GLU A 160 13.69 -2.89 6.21
N LEU A 161 13.41 -2.35 7.39
CA LEU A 161 12.07 -1.88 7.75
C LEU A 161 11.59 -0.79 6.78
N ILE A 162 12.42 0.20 6.49
CA ILE A 162 12.10 1.28 5.54
C ILE A 162 11.85 0.71 4.13
N ALA A 163 12.65 -0.28 3.70
CA ALA A 163 12.50 -0.91 2.38
C ALA A 163 11.11 -1.55 2.23
N VAL A 164 10.69 -2.35 3.19
CA VAL A 164 9.35 -2.99 3.17
C VAL A 164 8.23 -1.94 3.22
N LEU A 165 8.33 -0.93 4.08
CA LEU A 165 7.34 0.14 4.18
C LEU A 165 7.20 0.92 2.86
N LYS A 166 8.28 1.12 2.11
CA LYS A 166 8.25 1.76 0.79
C LYS A 166 7.46 0.95 -0.24
N LEU A 167 7.46 -0.38 -0.16
CA LEU A 167 6.70 -1.24 -1.08
C LEU A 167 5.20 -1.16 -0.83
N PHE A 168 4.77 -0.89 0.39
CA PHE A 168 3.34 -0.82 0.70
C PHE A 168 2.63 0.33 -0.01
N GLY A 169 3.29 1.47 -0.22
CA GLY A 169 2.72 2.63 -0.90
C GLY A 169 2.23 2.33 -2.31
N PRO A 170 3.11 1.90 -3.24
CA PRO A 170 2.73 1.50 -4.60
C PRO A 170 1.69 0.38 -4.63
N ALA A 171 1.83 -0.64 -3.77
CA ALA A 171 0.85 -1.72 -3.65
C ALA A 171 -0.54 -1.20 -3.32
N ARG A 172 -0.66 -0.33 -2.31
CA ARG A 172 -1.93 0.29 -1.91
C ARG A 172 -2.55 1.09 -3.05
N GLU A 173 -1.77 1.95 -3.71
CA GLU A 173 -2.27 2.78 -4.82
C GLU A 173 -2.72 1.93 -6.01
N HIS A 174 -1.98 0.87 -6.34
CA HIS A 174 -2.35 -0.06 -7.39
C HIS A 174 -3.70 -0.73 -7.10
N PHE A 175 -3.87 -1.32 -5.93
CA PHE A 175 -5.13 -2.00 -5.59
C PHE A 175 -6.30 -1.06 -5.37
N LYS A 176 -6.05 0.17 -4.90
CA LYS A 176 -7.06 1.23 -4.85
C LYS A 176 -7.55 1.57 -6.25
N THR A 177 -6.66 1.75 -7.22
CA THR A 177 -7.01 2.03 -8.60
C THR A 177 -7.82 0.90 -9.22
N LEU A 178 -7.39 -0.36 -9.05
CA LEU A 178 -8.14 -1.53 -9.53
C LEU A 178 -9.55 -1.62 -8.92
N TYR A 179 -9.69 -1.28 -7.64
CA TYR A 179 -10.99 -1.26 -6.98
C TYR A 179 -11.93 -0.22 -7.62
N PHE A 180 -11.47 1.02 -7.81
CA PHE A 180 -12.29 2.05 -8.42
C PHE A 180 -12.65 1.76 -9.87
N GLN A 181 -11.75 1.19 -10.66
CA GLN A 181 -12.05 0.74 -12.02
C GLN A 181 -13.14 -0.33 -12.02
N TRP A 182 -13.02 -1.32 -11.14
CA TRP A 182 -14.02 -2.38 -11.02
C TRP A 182 -15.39 -1.85 -10.57
N ASP A 183 -15.42 -0.93 -9.62
CA ASP A 183 -16.64 -0.31 -9.09
C ASP A 183 -17.34 0.54 -10.18
N LEU A 184 -16.59 1.32 -10.96
CA LEU A 184 -17.08 2.07 -12.12
C LEU A 184 -17.69 1.15 -13.20
N ILE A 185 -17.03 0.03 -13.52
CA ILE A 185 -17.55 -0.95 -14.49
C ILE A 185 -18.86 -1.55 -13.96
N THR A 186 -18.92 -1.86 -12.67
CA THR A 186 -20.11 -2.43 -12.05
C THR A 186 -21.28 -1.43 -12.07
N LEU A 187 -21.00 -0.17 -11.75
CA LEU A 187 -21.99 0.91 -11.81
C LEU A 187 -22.51 1.13 -13.24
N SER A 188 -21.62 1.13 -14.24
CA SER A 188 -21.97 1.26 -15.66
C SER A 188 -22.90 0.14 -16.16
N ARG A 189 -22.86 -1.05 -15.55
CA ARG A 189 -23.73 -2.18 -15.91
C ARG A 189 -25.12 -2.10 -15.29
N GLN A 190 -25.29 -1.27 -14.27
CA GLN A 190 -26.57 -1.12 -13.55
C GLN A 190 -27.43 0.02 -14.10
N ILE A 191 -26.89 0.84 -15.00
CA ILE A 191 -27.57 1.94 -15.70
C ILE A 191 -28.02 1.47 -17.07
#